data_28ff4e53b7c5ed3529a3b24eadd37c77
#
_entry.id   28ff4e53b7c5ed3529a3b24eadd37c77
#
_cell.length_a   1.000
_cell.length_b   1.000
_cell.length_c   1.000
_cell.angle_alpha   90.00
_cell.angle_beta   90.00
_cell.angle_gamma   90.00
#
_symmetry.space_group_name_H-M   'P 1'
#
loop_
_entity.id
_entity.type
_entity.pdbx_description
1 polymer ?
#
loop_
_entity_poly.entity_id
_entity_poly.type
_entity_poly.pdbx_seq_one_letter_code
_entity_poly.pdbx_strand_id
1 'polypeptide(L)'
;IEHGTITAVINGEPFEITTLRSDDKTDGRKAEVSFITNWKEDARRRDLTYNAMSIDFDGRLYDYFDGMNDLQNKVSKFVGDPEERIKEDYLRILRYFRFQSKIANPVWDEETIQAIKSNVLGLRKISAERIWQEVSKMLMGSNLDAILTYMNQTGVTGAIGLTTNNKEQLDRITYDHPVVGLAVLVSDSNISDRWKMSRGEKDLLHFLVTNKKTRLVQKTAEDMIIAGEDKAKLIALAQMQGLKQLADTLVQFQPPVFPVQGRDLLDKGMASGPSVGIALDKLKAIWKDSNYKLSKQQLLDKL
;
A
#
# COMPACT_ATOMS: atom_id res chain seq x y z
N ILE A 1 25.07 -11.95 5.10
CA ILE A 1 26.03 -11.00 5.74
C ILE A 1 26.79 -10.19 4.68
N GLU A 2 26.54 -10.45 3.39
CA GLU A 2 27.28 -9.82 2.27
C GLU A 2 27.25 -8.27 2.26
N HIS A 3 26.26 -7.65 2.91
CA HIS A 3 26.12 -6.18 2.96
C HIS A 3 26.33 -5.59 4.35
N GLY A 4 26.86 -6.35 5.30
CA GLY A 4 27.18 -5.87 6.65
C GLY A 4 25.98 -5.53 7.53
N THR A 5 24.77 -6.02 7.20
CA THR A 5 23.56 -5.81 7.99
C THR A 5 23.10 -7.10 8.65
N ILE A 6 22.79 -7.05 9.93
CA ILE A 6 22.14 -8.11 10.70
C ILE A 6 20.85 -7.55 11.32
N THR A 7 19.86 -8.41 11.50
CA THR A 7 18.64 -8.06 12.23
C THR A 7 18.64 -8.77 13.58
N ALA A 8 18.67 -8.00 14.66
CA ALA A 8 18.45 -8.51 16.00
C ALA A 8 16.97 -8.36 16.38
N VAL A 9 16.35 -9.40 16.93
CA VAL A 9 14.96 -9.33 17.41
C VAL A 9 14.98 -9.32 18.92
N ILE A 10 14.51 -8.23 19.55
CA ILE A 10 14.49 -8.04 21.00
C ILE A 10 13.03 -7.79 21.41
N ASN A 11 12.48 -8.64 22.27
CA ASN A 11 11.08 -8.57 22.72
C ASN A 11 10.05 -8.53 21.56
N GLY A 12 10.37 -9.21 20.44
CA GLY A 12 9.51 -9.24 19.24
C GLY A 12 9.71 -8.05 18.29
N GLU A 13 10.53 -7.07 18.62
CA GLU A 13 10.85 -5.93 17.76
C GLU A 13 12.16 -6.15 17.01
N PRO A 14 12.19 -5.93 15.67
CA PRO A 14 13.39 -6.06 14.87
C PRO A 14 14.25 -4.79 14.93
N PHE A 15 15.56 -4.98 15.14
CA PHE A 15 16.58 -3.94 15.08
C PHE A 15 17.57 -4.29 13.99
N GLU A 16 17.71 -3.43 13.00
CA GLU A 16 18.73 -3.57 11.95
C GLU A 16 20.05 -2.93 12.42
N ILE A 17 21.09 -3.75 12.48
CA ILE A 17 22.43 -3.32 12.85
C ILE A 17 23.30 -3.40 11.60
N THR A 18 23.79 -2.27 11.12
CA THR A 18 24.57 -2.17 9.88
C THR A 18 25.93 -1.56 10.16
N THR A 19 27.00 -2.16 9.61
CA THR A 19 28.36 -1.55 9.60
C THR A 19 28.37 -0.34 8.67
N LEU A 20 29.19 0.67 9.02
CA LEU A 20 29.46 1.80 8.13
C LEU A 20 30.18 1.29 6.87
N ARG A 21 29.79 1.83 5.71
CA ARG A 21 30.36 1.43 4.42
C ARG A 21 30.43 2.57 3.42
N SER A 22 31.37 2.47 2.49
CA SER A 22 31.36 3.23 1.24
C SER A 22 30.89 2.33 0.09
N ASP A 23 30.30 2.92 -0.93
CA ASP A 23 29.90 2.25 -2.16
C ASP A 23 30.95 2.54 -3.23
N ASP A 24 31.89 1.60 -3.48
CA ASP A 24 33.04 1.80 -4.34
C ASP A 24 32.68 1.77 -5.83
N LYS A 25 31.68 0.96 -6.22
CA LYS A 25 31.06 0.93 -7.56
C LYS A 25 29.59 0.56 -7.42
N THR A 26 28.71 1.36 -8.01
CA THR A 26 27.26 1.09 -8.04
C THR A 26 26.78 0.93 -9.46
N ASP A 27 26.05 -0.16 -9.75
CA ASP A 27 25.30 -0.36 -10.99
C ASP A 27 23.75 -0.31 -10.73
N GLY A 28 23.35 0.33 -9.61
CA GLY A 28 21.96 0.44 -9.16
C GLY A 28 21.42 -0.81 -8.43
N ARG A 29 22.10 -1.96 -8.50
CA ARG A 29 21.66 -3.21 -7.86
C ARG A 29 22.71 -3.88 -6.99
N LYS A 30 23.97 -3.78 -7.37
CA LYS A 30 25.11 -4.32 -6.62
C LYS A 30 26.09 -3.19 -6.40
N ALA A 31 26.43 -2.96 -5.15
CA ALA A 31 27.57 -2.13 -4.78
C ALA A 31 28.69 -3.07 -4.33
N GLU A 32 29.88 -2.91 -4.87
CA GLU A 32 31.08 -3.36 -4.17
C GLU A 32 31.23 -2.44 -2.98
N VAL A 33 31.06 -2.97 -1.77
CA VAL A 33 31.08 -2.21 -0.55
C VAL A 33 32.40 -2.40 0.19
N SER A 34 33.01 -1.30 0.63
CA SER A 34 34.10 -1.32 1.58
C SER A 34 33.61 -0.89 2.94
N PHE A 35 33.94 -1.65 3.99
CA PHE A 35 33.62 -1.27 5.36
C PHE A 35 34.55 -0.15 5.82
N ILE A 36 33.96 0.89 6.37
CA ILE A 36 34.66 2.10 6.81
C ILE A 36 34.35 2.43 8.27
N THR A 37 35.09 3.38 8.83
CA THR A 37 34.85 3.90 10.18
C THR A 37 34.42 5.37 10.18
N ASN A 38 34.34 5.98 8.99
CA ASN A 38 34.02 7.41 8.84
C ASN A 38 32.51 7.60 8.65
N TRP A 39 31.85 8.16 9.65
CA TRP A 39 30.41 8.44 9.63
C TRP A 39 29.98 9.42 8.53
N LYS A 40 30.80 10.42 8.22
CA LYS A 40 30.48 11.39 7.17
C LYS A 40 30.50 10.74 5.77
N GLU A 41 31.39 9.77 5.54
CA GLU A 41 31.42 9.03 4.28
C GLU A 41 30.24 8.08 4.15
N ASP A 42 29.84 7.37 5.23
CA ASP A 42 28.62 6.59 5.22
C ASP A 42 27.38 7.46 4.98
N ALA A 43 27.29 8.64 5.60
CA ALA A 43 26.23 9.59 5.39
C ALA A 43 26.18 10.10 3.94
N ARG A 44 27.34 10.31 3.29
CA ARG A 44 27.44 10.82 1.91
C ARG A 44 26.79 9.90 0.87
N ARG A 45 26.83 8.58 1.07
CA ARG A 45 26.23 7.63 0.12
C ARG A 45 24.70 7.52 0.25
N ARG A 46 24.10 8.11 1.28
CA ARG A 46 22.65 8.08 1.50
C ARG A 46 21.93 8.97 0.49
N ASP A 47 20.61 8.81 0.36
CA ASP A 47 19.81 9.51 -0.64
C ASP A 47 19.57 10.99 -0.27
N LEU A 48 18.82 11.26 0.80
CA LEU A 48 18.38 12.59 1.17
C LEU A 48 19.14 13.09 2.41
N THR A 49 19.33 14.41 2.51
CA THR A 49 20.09 15.06 3.57
C THR A 49 19.62 14.69 4.96
N TYR A 50 18.30 14.70 5.21
CA TYR A 50 17.74 14.34 6.51
C TYR A 50 17.77 12.82 6.78
N ASN A 51 17.91 11.95 5.76
CA ASN A 51 18.15 10.52 5.92
C ASN A 51 19.64 10.21 6.17
N ALA A 52 20.50 11.20 6.02
CA ALA A 52 21.94 11.11 6.26
C ALA A 52 22.36 11.55 7.68
N MET A 53 21.41 11.98 8.49
CA MET A 53 21.64 12.27 9.90
C MET A 53 21.78 10.98 10.72
N SER A 54 22.53 11.05 11.81
CA SER A 54 22.65 10.00 12.82
C SER A 54 22.58 10.56 14.23
N ILE A 55 22.18 9.73 15.19
CA ILE A 55 22.13 10.08 16.61
C ILE A 55 22.88 9.02 17.40
N ASP A 56 23.65 9.41 18.41
CA ASP A 56 24.30 8.47 19.30
C ASP A 56 23.40 8.08 20.49
N PHE A 57 23.88 7.17 21.34
CA PHE A 57 23.13 6.70 22.50
C PHE A 57 22.94 7.75 23.60
N ASP A 58 23.73 8.85 23.56
CA ASP A 58 23.60 9.98 24.46
C ASP A 58 22.63 11.04 23.92
N GLY A 59 22.05 10.80 22.73
CA GLY A 59 21.08 11.68 22.09
C GLY A 59 21.71 12.83 21.30
N ARG A 60 23.04 12.82 21.04
CA ARG A 60 23.70 13.82 20.23
C ARG A 60 23.44 13.55 18.75
N LEU A 61 22.93 14.58 18.06
CA LEU A 61 22.70 14.55 16.61
C LEU A 61 23.99 14.87 15.84
N TYR A 62 24.25 14.10 14.78
CA TYR A 62 25.31 14.34 13.80
C TYR A 62 24.66 14.58 12.44
N ASP A 63 24.78 15.80 11.97
CA ASP A 63 24.23 16.28 10.70
C ASP A 63 25.36 16.84 9.85
N TYR A 64 25.79 16.11 8.84
CA TYR A 64 26.91 16.47 7.98
C TYR A 64 26.49 17.21 6.70
N PHE A 65 25.20 17.27 6.40
CA PHE A 65 24.66 17.74 5.12
C PHE A 65 23.44 18.66 5.29
N ASP A 66 23.32 19.30 6.47
CA ASP A 66 22.26 20.26 6.79
C ASP A 66 20.82 19.69 6.69
N GLY A 67 20.67 18.40 6.96
CA GLY A 67 19.40 17.69 6.85
C GLY A 67 18.34 18.18 7.83
N MET A 68 18.74 18.65 9.03
CA MET A 68 17.82 19.23 10.00
C MET A 68 17.19 20.53 9.48
N ASN A 69 17.99 21.40 8.86
CA ASN A 69 17.50 22.64 8.25
C ASN A 69 16.56 22.34 7.07
N ASP A 70 16.91 21.38 6.19
CA ASP A 70 16.05 20.97 5.10
C ASP A 70 14.71 20.42 5.61
N LEU A 71 14.73 19.61 6.67
CA LEU A 71 13.51 19.07 7.29
C LEU A 71 12.65 20.17 7.93
N GLN A 72 13.27 21.14 8.63
CA GLN A 72 12.56 22.29 9.21
C GLN A 72 11.91 23.17 8.15
N ASN A 73 12.58 23.33 6.99
CA ASN A 73 12.06 24.06 5.83
C ASN A 73 11.12 23.21 4.96
N LYS A 74 10.85 21.96 5.36
CA LYS A 74 9.94 21.04 4.64
C LYS A 74 10.38 20.74 3.20
N VAL A 75 11.65 20.77 2.94
CA VAL A 75 12.24 20.50 1.64
C VAL A 75 13.01 19.18 1.65
N SER A 76 12.91 18.40 0.58
CA SER A 76 13.77 17.23 0.38
C SER A 76 14.88 17.59 -0.60
N LYS A 77 16.12 17.35 -0.20
CA LYS A 77 17.29 17.51 -1.07
C LYS A 77 18.14 16.25 -1.07
N PHE A 78 18.76 15.94 -2.19
CA PHE A 78 19.74 14.88 -2.25
C PHE A 78 21.05 15.30 -1.54
N VAL A 79 21.78 14.32 -1.01
CA VAL A 79 23.12 14.54 -0.50
C VAL A 79 24.06 14.77 -1.68
N GLY A 80 24.60 15.97 -1.85
CA GLY A 80 25.44 16.35 -2.99
C GLY A 80 24.63 16.70 -4.24
N ASP A 81 25.22 16.50 -5.42
CA ASP A 81 24.60 16.83 -6.68
C ASP A 81 23.41 15.90 -6.99
N PRO A 82 22.18 16.45 -7.21
CA PRO A 82 20.99 15.62 -7.43
C PRO A 82 21.06 14.77 -8.71
N GLU A 83 21.71 15.26 -9.77
CA GLU A 83 21.80 14.54 -11.04
C GLU A 83 22.74 13.34 -10.92
N GLU A 84 23.88 13.49 -10.25
CA GLU A 84 24.81 12.40 -9.96
C GLU A 84 24.11 11.33 -9.10
N ARG A 85 23.42 11.76 -8.03
CA ARG A 85 22.72 10.86 -7.10
C ARG A 85 21.61 10.06 -7.78
N ILE A 86 20.87 10.65 -8.70
CA ILE A 86 19.84 9.98 -9.47
C ILE A 86 20.46 8.97 -10.44
N LYS A 87 21.58 9.30 -11.10
CA LYS A 87 22.26 8.41 -12.05
C LYS A 87 22.85 7.16 -11.39
N GLU A 88 23.26 7.23 -10.13
CA GLU A 88 23.73 6.06 -9.36
C GLU A 88 22.61 5.03 -9.14
N ASP A 89 21.40 5.45 -8.82
CA ASP A 89 20.21 4.60 -8.72
C ASP A 89 18.94 5.40 -9.04
N TYR A 90 18.37 5.18 -10.22
CA TYR A 90 17.14 5.85 -10.67
C TYR A 90 15.93 5.63 -9.75
N LEU A 91 15.94 4.60 -8.87
CA LEU A 91 14.91 4.42 -7.86
C LEU A 91 14.83 5.60 -6.90
N ARG A 92 15.92 6.35 -6.71
CA ARG A 92 15.94 7.55 -5.87
C ARG A 92 14.94 8.60 -6.29
N ILE A 93 14.53 8.63 -7.57
CA ILE A 93 13.42 9.47 -8.05
C ILE A 93 12.12 9.11 -7.31
N LEU A 94 11.77 7.83 -7.23
CA LEU A 94 10.56 7.40 -6.51
C LEU A 94 10.71 7.57 -5.00
N ARG A 95 11.90 7.34 -4.47
CA ARG A 95 12.20 7.57 -3.06
C ARG A 95 12.02 9.04 -2.68
N TYR A 96 12.44 9.98 -3.52
CA TYR A 96 12.21 11.41 -3.34
C TYR A 96 10.72 11.71 -3.15
N PHE A 97 9.86 11.30 -4.07
CA PHE A 97 8.41 11.51 -3.95
C PHE A 97 7.80 10.80 -2.74
N ARG A 98 8.27 9.59 -2.42
CA ARG A 98 7.84 8.87 -1.22
C ARG A 98 8.17 9.64 0.06
N PHE A 99 9.36 10.21 0.17
CA PHE A 99 9.72 10.99 1.36
C PHE A 99 9.01 12.33 1.40
N GLN A 100 8.82 13.00 0.26
CA GLN A 100 7.99 14.20 0.17
C GLN A 100 6.55 13.94 0.65
N SER A 101 5.98 12.77 0.38
CA SER A 101 4.63 12.43 0.85
C SER A 101 4.51 12.26 2.38
N LYS A 102 5.64 12.22 3.09
CA LYS A 102 5.67 12.17 4.56
C LYS A 102 5.81 13.55 5.22
N ILE A 103 6.09 14.57 4.42
CA ILE A 103 6.26 15.95 4.90
C ILE A 103 4.94 16.70 4.75
N ALA A 104 4.47 17.31 5.82
CA ALA A 104 3.27 18.14 5.79
C ALA A 104 3.53 19.44 5.00
N ASN A 105 2.80 19.68 3.93
CA ASN A 105 2.96 20.82 3.03
C ASN A 105 4.40 20.97 2.52
N PRO A 106 4.89 20.00 1.72
CA PRO A 106 6.27 19.98 1.27
C PRO A 106 6.61 21.15 0.35
N VAL A 107 7.82 21.65 0.48
CA VAL A 107 8.41 22.65 -0.43
C VAL A 107 9.23 21.91 -1.49
N TRP A 108 9.16 22.37 -2.73
CA TRP A 108 9.82 21.74 -3.87
C TRP A 108 11.14 22.44 -4.16
N ASP A 109 12.21 21.66 -4.22
CA ASP A 109 13.54 22.13 -4.62
C ASP A 109 13.66 22.08 -6.14
N GLU A 110 13.78 23.24 -6.78
CA GLU A 110 13.74 23.33 -8.25
C GLU A 110 14.91 22.60 -8.91
N GLU A 111 16.09 22.62 -8.31
CA GLU A 111 17.27 21.90 -8.81
C GLU A 111 17.01 20.39 -8.83
N THR A 112 16.49 19.85 -7.74
CA THR A 112 16.09 18.44 -7.65
C THR A 112 15.00 18.08 -8.66
N ILE A 113 13.98 18.92 -8.82
CA ILE A 113 12.90 18.71 -9.79
C ILE A 113 13.44 18.69 -11.23
N GLN A 114 14.36 19.57 -11.56
CA GLN A 114 14.99 19.62 -12.87
C GLN A 114 15.88 18.39 -13.14
N ALA A 115 16.65 17.95 -12.14
CA ALA A 115 17.43 16.72 -12.22
C ALA A 115 16.56 15.47 -12.44
N ILE A 116 15.40 15.41 -11.76
CA ILE A 116 14.40 14.35 -11.97
C ILE A 116 13.89 14.36 -13.41
N LYS A 117 13.47 15.52 -13.95
CA LYS A 117 12.99 15.65 -15.34
C LYS A 117 14.03 15.15 -16.35
N SER A 118 15.29 15.55 -16.17
CA SER A 118 16.37 15.18 -17.07
C SER A 118 16.67 13.68 -17.07
N ASN A 119 16.42 12.98 -15.95
CA ASN A 119 16.80 11.59 -15.74
C ASN A 119 15.61 10.60 -15.64
N VAL A 120 14.38 11.07 -15.86
CA VAL A 120 13.14 10.28 -15.65
C VAL A 120 13.11 8.96 -16.43
N LEU A 121 13.69 8.93 -17.64
CA LEU A 121 13.72 7.72 -18.48
C LEU A 121 14.54 6.59 -17.85
N GLY A 122 15.45 6.90 -16.92
CA GLY A 122 16.20 5.91 -16.15
C GLY A 122 15.32 4.98 -15.31
N LEU A 123 14.09 5.41 -14.94
CA LEU A 123 13.11 4.57 -14.25
C LEU A 123 12.73 3.31 -15.02
N ARG A 124 12.85 3.31 -16.36
CA ARG A 124 12.60 2.12 -17.19
C ARG A 124 13.59 0.98 -16.93
N LYS A 125 14.75 1.26 -16.31
CA LYS A 125 15.75 0.27 -15.92
C LYS A 125 15.47 -0.38 -14.56
N ILE A 126 14.52 0.18 -13.79
CA ILE A 126 14.17 -0.29 -12.44
C ILE A 126 13.20 -1.47 -12.54
N SER A 127 13.41 -2.49 -11.70
CA SER A 127 12.50 -3.63 -11.66
C SER A 127 11.10 -3.22 -11.16
N ALA A 128 10.11 -3.89 -11.71
CA ALA A 128 8.71 -3.61 -11.44
C ALA A 128 8.35 -3.72 -9.95
N GLU A 129 8.94 -4.69 -9.27
CA GLU A 129 8.75 -4.92 -7.84
C GLU A 129 9.28 -3.75 -7.00
N ARG A 130 10.47 -3.21 -7.36
CA ARG A 130 11.03 -2.04 -6.68
C ARG A 130 10.18 -0.79 -6.89
N ILE A 131 9.59 -0.62 -8.08
CA ILE A 131 8.66 0.48 -8.37
C ILE A 131 7.44 0.36 -7.44
N TRP A 132 6.80 -0.81 -7.37
CA TRP A 132 5.64 -1.01 -6.51
C TRP A 132 5.96 -0.79 -5.03
N GLN A 133 7.10 -1.27 -4.55
CA GLN A 133 7.55 -1.06 -3.17
C GLN A 133 7.65 0.42 -2.78
N GLU A 134 8.12 1.29 -3.68
CA GLU A 134 8.20 2.73 -3.39
C GLU A 134 6.84 3.42 -3.54
N VAL A 135 6.08 3.10 -4.60
CA VAL A 135 4.76 3.67 -4.84
C VAL A 135 3.78 3.27 -3.73
N SER A 136 3.79 2.02 -3.28
CA SER A 136 2.92 1.56 -2.19
C SER A 136 3.15 2.35 -0.90
N LYS A 137 4.41 2.60 -0.55
CA LYS A 137 4.77 3.42 0.63
C LYS A 137 4.41 4.90 0.44
N MET A 138 4.52 5.43 -0.78
CA MET A 138 4.13 6.79 -1.12
C MET A 138 2.62 6.99 -0.97
N LEU A 139 1.82 6.05 -1.44
CA LEU A 139 0.35 6.11 -1.34
C LEU A 139 -0.17 6.07 0.09
N MET A 140 0.65 5.64 1.06
CA MET A 140 0.34 5.72 2.50
C MET A 140 0.82 7.04 3.15
N GLY A 141 1.26 8.00 2.35
CA GLY A 141 1.66 9.33 2.81
C GLY A 141 0.50 10.34 2.80
N SER A 142 0.85 11.62 2.75
CA SER A 142 -0.08 12.76 2.70
C SER A 142 0.22 13.66 1.51
N ASN A 143 -0.66 14.64 1.24
CA ASN A 143 -0.52 15.60 0.12
C ASN A 143 -0.39 14.90 -1.25
N LEU A 144 -1.08 13.78 -1.42
CA LEU A 144 -0.91 12.91 -2.59
C LEU A 144 -1.33 13.59 -3.89
N ASP A 145 -2.31 14.49 -3.85
CA ASP A 145 -2.68 15.30 -5.03
C ASP A 145 -1.49 16.14 -5.53
N ALA A 146 -0.81 16.85 -4.63
CA ALA A 146 0.38 17.63 -4.97
C ALA A 146 1.54 16.75 -5.44
N ILE A 147 1.81 15.65 -4.73
CA ILE A 147 2.87 14.68 -5.09
C ILE A 147 2.65 14.15 -6.50
N LEU A 148 1.46 13.64 -6.82
CA LEU A 148 1.12 13.09 -8.13
C LEU A 148 1.10 14.16 -9.23
N THR A 149 0.76 15.40 -8.87
CA THR A 149 0.87 16.54 -9.81
C THR A 149 2.33 16.75 -10.23
N TYR A 150 3.26 16.81 -9.30
CA TYR A 150 4.68 16.94 -9.61
C TYR A 150 5.26 15.72 -10.32
N MET A 151 4.84 14.51 -9.96
CA MET A 151 5.21 13.29 -10.70
C MET A 151 4.73 13.33 -12.16
N ASN A 152 3.55 13.89 -12.42
CA ASN A 152 3.07 14.10 -13.79
C ASN A 152 3.90 15.14 -14.54
N GLN A 153 4.15 16.29 -13.92
CA GLN A 153 4.92 17.39 -14.52
C GLN A 153 6.37 17.01 -14.83
N THR A 154 6.94 16.09 -14.03
CA THR A 154 8.29 15.55 -14.22
C THR A 154 8.34 14.35 -15.16
N GLY A 155 7.18 13.82 -15.61
CA GLY A 155 7.09 12.65 -16.48
C GLY A 155 7.24 11.31 -15.75
N VAL A 156 7.36 11.30 -14.42
CA VAL A 156 7.57 10.10 -13.60
C VAL A 156 6.41 9.13 -13.74
N THR A 157 5.16 9.62 -13.69
CA THR A 157 3.97 8.77 -13.82
C THR A 157 3.94 8.05 -15.17
N GLY A 158 4.26 8.74 -16.26
CA GLY A 158 4.38 8.14 -17.59
C GLY A 158 5.51 7.11 -17.68
N ALA A 159 6.66 7.37 -17.05
CA ALA A 159 7.80 6.46 -17.07
C ALA A 159 7.52 5.12 -16.35
N ILE A 160 6.74 5.13 -15.27
CA ILE A 160 6.34 3.93 -14.52
C ILE A 160 5.00 3.35 -14.97
N GLY A 161 4.29 4.04 -15.89
CA GLY A 161 2.98 3.63 -16.43
C GLY A 161 1.82 3.78 -15.44
N LEU A 162 1.92 4.73 -14.50
CA LEU A 162 0.85 5.07 -13.56
C LEU A 162 -0.10 6.09 -14.19
N THR A 163 -1.39 5.80 -14.21
CA THR A 163 -2.44 6.80 -14.43
C THR A 163 -2.78 7.48 -13.10
N THR A 164 -3.18 8.75 -13.16
CA THR A 164 -3.45 9.56 -11.96
C THR A 164 -4.83 10.21 -12.01
N ASN A 165 -5.83 9.42 -12.42
CA ASN A 165 -7.22 9.87 -12.39
C ASN A 165 -7.68 10.06 -10.94
N ASN A 166 -8.54 11.08 -10.71
CA ASN A 166 -9.15 11.35 -9.40
C ASN A 166 -8.14 11.45 -8.24
N LYS A 167 -6.91 11.90 -8.50
CA LYS A 167 -5.86 12.01 -7.49
C LYS A 167 -6.26 12.91 -6.31
N GLU A 168 -7.09 13.93 -6.55
CA GLU A 168 -7.65 14.84 -5.56
C GLU A 168 -8.56 14.14 -4.53
N GLN A 169 -9.03 12.93 -4.83
CA GLN A 169 -9.83 12.13 -3.90
C GLN A 169 -8.94 11.51 -2.80
N LEU A 170 -7.66 11.24 -3.08
CA LEU A 170 -6.76 10.56 -2.15
C LEU A 170 -6.60 11.29 -0.82
N ASP A 171 -6.51 12.63 -0.85
CA ASP A 171 -6.35 13.44 0.36
C ASP A 171 -7.70 13.65 1.12
N ARG A 172 -8.81 13.17 0.55
CA ARG A 172 -10.16 13.28 1.15
C ARG A 172 -10.65 12.00 1.78
N ILE A 173 -9.99 10.87 1.51
CA ILE A 173 -10.37 9.56 2.05
C ILE A 173 -9.36 9.07 3.06
N THR A 174 -9.80 8.19 3.95
CA THR A 174 -8.92 7.49 4.90
C THR A 174 -8.90 6.02 4.54
N TYR A 175 -7.74 5.45 4.38
CA TYR A 175 -7.52 4.03 4.08
C TYR A 175 -6.24 3.53 4.73
N ASP A 176 -6.13 2.23 4.92
CA ASP A 176 -5.04 1.55 5.62
C ASP A 176 -4.23 0.59 4.71
N HIS A 177 -4.62 0.51 3.42
CA HIS A 177 -3.93 -0.36 2.47
C HIS A 177 -3.61 0.38 1.16
N PRO A 178 -2.36 0.35 0.65
CA PRO A 178 -1.94 1.12 -0.52
C PRO A 178 -2.69 0.77 -1.81
N VAL A 179 -3.20 -0.45 -1.93
CA VAL A 179 -4.02 -0.87 -3.09
C VAL A 179 -5.32 -0.06 -3.19
N VAL A 180 -5.86 0.43 -2.07
CA VAL A 180 -7.03 1.33 -2.08
C VAL A 180 -6.69 2.64 -2.79
N GLY A 181 -5.56 3.27 -2.41
CA GLY A 181 -5.07 4.47 -3.08
C GLY A 181 -4.80 4.24 -4.57
N LEU A 182 -4.19 3.10 -4.93
CA LEU A 182 -3.96 2.73 -6.33
C LEU A 182 -5.29 2.57 -7.09
N ALA A 183 -6.29 1.92 -6.50
CA ALA A 183 -7.60 1.71 -7.11
C ALA A 183 -8.35 3.02 -7.39
N VAL A 184 -8.14 4.07 -6.58
CA VAL A 184 -8.66 5.41 -6.86
C VAL A 184 -8.09 5.96 -8.16
N LEU A 185 -6.80 5.77 -8.42
CA LEU A 185 -6.06 6.36 -9.52
C LEU A 185 -6.30 5.65 -10.86
N VAL A 186 -6.45 4.33 -10.86
CA VAL A 186 -6.47 3.54 -12.08
C VAL A 186 -7.88 3.22 -12.56
N SER A 187 -8.03 2.99 -13.88
CA SER A 187 -9.32 2.61 -14.49
C SER A 187 -9.47 1.11 -14.66
N ASP A 188 -8.36 0.37 -14.65
CA ASP A 188 -8.30 -1.08 -14.77
C ASP A 188 -7.21 -1.67 -13.85
N SER A 189 -7.17 -2.98 -13.72
CA SER A 189 -6.22 -3.68 -12.86
C SER A 189 -4.93 -4.14 -13.54
N ASN A 190 -4.69 -3.81 -14.83
CA ASN A 190 -3.55 -4.30 -15.62
C ASN A 190 -2.19 -3.89 -15.04
N ILE A 191 -2.14 -2.76 -14.33
CA ILE A 191 -0.94 -2.28 -13.66
C ILE A 191 -0.40 -3.28 -12.63
N SER A 192 -1.27 -4.11 -12.04
CA SER A 192 -0.88 -5.11 -11.04
C SER A 192 0.04 -6.19 -11.61
N ASP A 193 -0.17 -6.58 -12.87
CA ASP A 193 0.73 -7.51 -13.57
C ASP A 193 2.02 -6.82 -13.98
N ARG A 194 1.93 -5.59 -14.48
CA ARG A 194 3.10 -4.79 -14.85
C ARG A 194 4.05 -4.59 -13.66
N TRP A 195 3.51 -4.33 -12.47
CA TRP A 195 4.30 -4.09 -11.26
C TRP A 195 4.53 -5.36 -10.43
N LYS A 196 4.15 -6.54 -10.96
CA LYS A 196 4.33 -7.85 -10.34
C LYS A 196 3.88 -7.88 -8.87
N MET A 197 2.72 -7.32 -8.62
CA MET A 197 2.11 -7.29 -7.29
C MET A 197 1.83 -8.72 -6.81
N SER A 198 1.74 -8.90 -5.50
CA SER A 198 1.37 -10.19 -4.91
C SER A 198 -0.04 -10.62 -5.33
N ARG A 199 -0.34 -11.92 -5.23
CA ARG A 199 -1.66 -12.45 -5.59
C ARG A 199 -2.79 -11.76 -4.81
N GLY A 200 -2.61 -11.56 -3.49
CA GLY A 200 -3.62 -10.90 -2.67
C GLY A 200 -3.86 -9.44 -3.08
N GLU A 201 -2.78 -8.69 -3.40
CA GLU A 201 -2.91 -7.31 -3.89
C GLU A 201 -3.58 -7.24 -5.26
N LYS A 202 -3.29 -8.19 -6.17
CA LYS A 202 -3.95 -8.28 -7.49
C LYS A 202 -5.44 -8.55 -7.33
N ASP A 203 -5.80 -9.51 -6.50
CA ASP A 203 -7.20 -9.88 -6.23
C ASP A 203 -7.97 -8.70 -5.60
N LEU A 204 -7.34 -7.98 -4.67
CA LEU A 204 -7.93 -6.79 -4.06
C LEU A 204 -8.09 -5.66 -5.08
N LEU A 205 -7.06 -5.35 -5.88
CA LEU A 205 -7.13 -4.30 -6.90
C LEU A 205 -8.24 -4.60 -7.92
N HIS A 206 -8.29 -5.83 -8.42
CA HIS A 206 -9.31 -6.27 -9.36
C HIS A 206 -10.73 -6.09 -8.78
N PHE A 207 -10.94 -6.52 -7.53
CA PHE A 207 -12.22 -6.36 -6.84
C PHE A 207 -12.61 -4.88 -6.70
N LEU A 208 -11.69 -4.02 -6.26
CA LEU A 208 -11.95 -2.59 -6.06
C LEU A 208 -12.28 -1.87 -7.38
N VAL A 209 -11.49 -2.13 -8.43
CA VAL A 209 -11.70 -1.50 -9.73
C VAL A 209 -13.01 -1.94 -10.38
N THR A 210 -13.35 -3.23 -10.28
CA THR A 210 -14.61 -3.79 -10.79
C THR A 210 -15.82 -3.16 -10.10
N ASN A 211 -15.74 -2.96 -8.79
CA ASN A 211 -16.83 -2.43 -7.98
C ASN A 211 -16.78 -0.90 -7.78
N LYS A 212 -15.82 -0.20 -8.38
CA LYS A 212 -15.58 1.23 -8.18
C LYS A 212 -16.80 2.11 -8.39
N LYS A 213 -17.64 1.78 -9.38
CA LYS A 213 -18.83 2.55 -9.76
C LYS A 213 -20.10 2.13 -9.01
N THR A 214 -20.08 1.00 -8.34
CA THR A 214 -21.24 0.48 -7.60
C THR A 214 -21.25 1.10 -6.21
N ARG A 215 -22.27 1.91 -5.93
CA ARG A 215 -22.41 2.51 -4.58
C ARG A 215 -22.63 1.41 -3.55
N LEU A 216 -21.71 1.29 -2.62
CA LEU A 216 -21.82 0.35 -1.51
C LEU A 216 -22.79 0.91 -0.45
N VAL A 217 -23.73 0.09 0.00
CA VAL A 217 -24.61 0.40 1.13
C VAL A 217 -24.49 -0.71 2.18
N GLN A 218 -24.76 -0.39 3.44
CA GLN A 218 -24.53 -1.29 4.57
C GLN A 218 -25.17 -2.67 4.37
N LYS A 219 -26.47 -2.70 4.05
CA LYS A 219 -27.20 -3.95 3.87
C LYS A 219 -26.58 -4.85 2.78
N THR A 220 -26.20 -4.26 1.64
CA THR A 220 -25.55 -5.00 0.57
C THR A 220 -24.19 -5.54 0.99
N ALA A 221 -23.40 -4.76 1.71
CA ALA A 221 -22.09 -5.19 2.20
C ALA A 221 -22.23 -6.35 3.20
N GLU A 222 -23.13 -6.23 4.16
CA GLU A 222 -23.42 -7.30 5.12
C GLU A 222 -23.90 -8.59 4.43
N ASP A 223 -24.81 -8.48 3.46
CA ASP A 223 -25.30 -9.62 2.67
C ASP A 223 -24.17 -10.30 1.89
N MET A 224 -23.22 -9.52 1.31
CA MET A 224 -22.06 -10.06 0.61
C MET A 224 -21.12 -10.80 1.56
N ILE A 225 -20.87 -10.27 2.76
CA ILE A 225 -20.04 -10.94 3.79
C ILE A 225 -20.69 -12.25 4.23
N ILE A 226 -22.00 -12.24 4.48
CA ILE A 226 -22.74 -13.46 4.87
C ILE A 226 -22.74 -14.50 3.74
N ALA A 227 -22.72 -14.06 2.48
CA ALA A 227 -22.60 -14.92 1.30
C ALA A 227 -21.18 -15.47 1.08
N GLY A 228 -20.19 -15.02 1.85
CA GLY A 228 -18.81 -15.53 1.83
C GLY A 228 -17.80 -14.62 1.14
N GLU A 229 -18.19 -13.37 0.77
CA GLU A 229 -17.21 -12.40 0.27
C GLU A 229 -16.28 -11.96 1.42
N ASP A 230 -15.03 -11.71 1.09
CA ASP A 230 -14.02 -11.27 2.06
C ASP A 230 -14.40 -9.90 2.65
N LYS A 231 -14.60 -9.87 3.96
CA LYS A 231 -14.92 -8.68 4.73
C LYS A 231 -13.86 -7.56 4.52
N ALA A 232 -12.58 -7.92 4.43
CA ALA A 232 -11.51 -6.95 4.22
C ALA A 232 -11.65 -6.23 2.87
N LYS A 233 -12.08 -6.92 1.80
CA LYS A 233 -12.34 -6.30 0.50
C LYS A 233 -13.49 -5.28 0.55
N LEU A 234 -14.53 -5.56 1.31
CA LEU A 234 -15.69 -4.66 1.44
C LEU A 234 -15.36 -3.43 2.31
N ILE A 235 -14.52 -3.60 3.35
CA ILE A 235 -13.97 -2.48 4.11
C ILE A 235 -13.13 -1.59 3.19
N ALA A 236 -12.22 -2.16 2.41
CA ALA A 236 -11.38 -1.45 1.45
C ALA A 236 -12.23 -0.70 0.39
N LEU A 237 -13.32 -1.30 -0.09
CA LEU A 237 -14.26 -0.65 -1.02
C LEU A 237 -14.97 0.54 -0.36
N ALA A 238 -15.41 0.39 0.89
CA ALA A 238 -16.02 1.49 1.65
C ALA A 238 -15.01 2.64 1.87
N GLN A 239 -13.77 2.33 2.21
CA GLN A 239 -12.68 3.31 2.34
C GLN A 239 -12.44 4.03 1.01
N MET A 240 -12.31 3.31 -0.11
CA MET A 240 -12.13 3.87 -1.44
C MET A 240 -13.26 4.84 -1.83
N GLN A 241 -14.49 4.55 -1.43
CA GLN A 241 -15.66 5.40 -1.69
C GLN A 241 -15.83 6.54 -0.68
N GLY A 242 -14.93 6.69 0.30
CA GLY A 242 -15.01 7.72 1.35
C GLY A 242 -16.11 7.47 2.39
N LEU A 243 -16.60 6.23 2.48
CA LEU A 243 -17.69 5.82 3.38
C LEU A 243 -17.12 5.38 4.75
N LYS A 244 -16.45 6.30 5.45
CA LYS A 244 -15.75 6.00 6.70
C LYS A 244 -16.65 5.30 7.74
N GLN A 245 -17.83 5.83 8.00
CA GLN A 245 -18.77 5.24 8.97
C GLN A 245 -19.16 3.81 8.59
N LEU A 246 -19.35 3.54 7.29
CA LEU A 246 -19.63 2.19 6.81
C LEU A 246 -18.42 1.27 7.02
N ALA A 247 -17.22 1.72 6.70
CA ALA A 247 -16.00 0.96 6.93
C ALA A 247 -15.85 0.57 8.41
N ASP A 248 -16.03 1.54 9.34
CA ASP A 248 -15.98 1.33 10.78
C ASP A 248 -17.07 0.33 11.25
N THR A 249 -18.28 0.44 10.70
CA THR A 249 -19.37 -0.50 10.98
C THR A 249 -19.03 -1.92 10.52
N LEU A 250 -18.46 -2.06 9.31
CA LEU A 250 -18.06 -3.37 8.78
C LEU A 250 -16.93 -4.00 9.58
N VAL A 251 -15.98 -3.22 10.12
CA VAL A 251 -14.94 -3.74 11.02
C VAL A 251 -15.55 -4.48 12.20
N GLN A 252 -16.60 -3.91 12.83
CA GLN A 252 -17.27 -4.47 14.00
C GLN A 252 -18.32 -5.55 13.63
N PHE A 253 -18.74 -5.62 12.37
CA PHE A 253 -19.78 -6.54 11.95
C PHE A 253 -19.36 -8.00 12.13
N GLN A 254 -20.17 -8.76 12.86
CA GLN A 254 -20.04 -10.20 13.03
C GLN A 254 -21.12 -10.89 12.19
N PRO A 255 -20.75 -11.60 11.11
CA PRO A 255 -21.74 -12.23 10.27
C PRO A 255 -22.48 -13.35 11.05
N PRO A 256 -23.80 -13.38 11.01
CA PRO A 256 -24.56 -14.46 11.60
C PRO A 256 -24.26 -15.78 10.86
N VAL A 257 -24.22 -16.87 11.63
CA VAL A 257 -23.96 -18.19 11.09
C VAL A 257 -25.29 -18.84 10.72
N PHE A 258 -25.39 -19.37 9.48
CA PHE A 258 -26.57 -20.10 9.04
C PHE A 258 -26.80 -21.31 9.94
N PRO A 259 -27.99 -21.42 10.60
CA PRO A 259 -28.16 -22.38 11.70
C PRO A 259 -28.48 -23.82 11.26
N VAL A 260 -28.80 -24.05 9.95
CA VAL A 260 -29.21 -25.37 9.44
C VAL A 260 -28.04 -26.01 8.71
N GLN A 261 -27.81 -27.30 8.99
CA GLN A 261 -26.80 -28.14 8.35
C GLN A 261 -27.47 -29.24 7.54
N GLY A 262 -26.75 -29.82 6.58
CA GLY A 262 -27.24 -30.91 5.76
C GLY A 262 -27.74 -32.10 6.60
N ARG A 263 -27.10 -32.40 7.73
CA ARG A 263 -27.48 -33.43 8.68
C ARG A 263 -28.90 -33.22 9.24
N ASP A 264 -29.28 -31.96 9.50
CA ASP A 264 -30.62 -31.66 10.02
C ASP A 264 -31.73 -32.01 9.05
N LEU A 265 -31.43 -31.93 7.75
CA LEU A 265 -32.37 -32.30 6.67
C LEU A 265 -32.50 -33.85 6.53
N LEU A 266 -31.37 -34.55 6.72
CA LEU A 266 -31.37 -36.02 6.74
C LEU A 266 -32.16 -36.56 7.95
N ASP A 267 -31.97 -35.92 9.14
CA ASP A 267 -32.70 -36.28 10.35
C ASP A 267 -34.22 -36.03 10.23
N LYS A 268 -34.63 -35.10 9.34
CA LYS A 268 -36.04 -34.86 8.96
C LYS A 268 -36.56 -35.83 7.87
N GLY A 269 -35.76 -36.82 7.45
CA GLY A 269 -36.17 -37.83 6.49
C GLY A 269 -35.88 -37.52 5.03
N MET A 270 -35.11 -36.46 4.74
CA MET A 270 -34.69 -36.18 3.36
C MET A 270 -33.64 -37.21 2.91
N ALA A 271 -33.78 -37.72 1.68
CA ALA A 271 -32.78 -38.62 1.14
C ALA A 271 -31.44 -37.92 0.89
N SER A 272 -30.35 -38.64 1.16
CA SER A 272 -29.02 -38.11 0.89
C SER A 272 -28.81 -37.92 -0.62
N GLY A 273 -28.23 -36.76 -1.03
CA GLY A 273 -27.98 -36.49 -2.43
C GLY A 273 -28.11 -34.99 -2.78
N PRO A 274 -28.18 -34.65 -4.07
CA PRO A 274 -28.27 -33.26 -4.55
C PRO A 274 -29.46 -32.47 -3.99
N SER A 275 -30.57 -33.18 -3.64
CA SER A 275 -31.75 -32.57 -3.03
C SER A 275 -31.49 -31.84 -1.72
N VAL A 276 -30.51 -32.31 -0.91
CA VAL A 276 -30.09 -31.66 0.33
C VAL A 276 -29.46 -30.29 0.04
N GLY A 277 -28.62 -30.19 -0.97
CA GLY A 277 -28.00 -28.92 -1.39
C GLY A 277 -29.07 -27.90 -1.84
N ILE A 278 -30.02 -28.34 -2.69
CA ILE A 278 -31.12 -27.50 -3.18
C ILE A 278 -31.99 -27.00 -2.01
N ALA A 279 -32.28 -27.84 -1.04
CA ALA A 279 -33.07 -27.47 0.14
C ALA A 279 -32.32 -26.48 1.04
N LEU A 280 -31.02 -26.71 1.25
CA LEU A 280 -30.19 -25.73 2.01
C LEU A 280 -30.14 -24.37 1.33
N ASP A 281 -30.01 -24.30 0.02
CA ASP A 281 -29.99 -23.03 -0.71
C ASP A 281 -31.35 -22.33 -0.66
N LYS A 282 -32.46 -23.07 -0.74
CA LYS A 282 -33.81 -22.52 -0.50
C LYS A 282 -33.95 -21.96 0.91
N LEU A 283 -33.48 -22.65 1.93
CA LEU A 283 -33.55 -22.20 3.31
C LEU A 283 -32.63 -20.99 3.57
N LYS A 284 -31.46 -20.91 2.93
CA LYS A 284 -30.59 -19.71 2.98
C LYS A 284 -31.29 -18.49 2.38
N ALA A 285 -32.01 -18.65 1.26
CA ALA A 285 -32.79 -17.57 0.67
C ALA A 285 -33.88 -17.06 1.63
N ILE A 286 -34.66 -17.97 2.22
CA ILE A 286 -35.68 -17.63 3.21
C ILE A 286 -35.06 -16.95 4.44
N TRP A 287 -33.90 -17.42 4.89
CA TRP A 287 -33.19 -16.84 6.01
C TRP A 287 -32.73 -15.41 5.71
N LYS A 288 -32.19 -15.18 4.50
CA LYS A 288 -31.83 -13.84 4.00
C LYS A 288 -33.05 -12.90 3.98
N ASP A 289 -34.17 -13.34 3.42
CA ASP A 289 -35.42 -12.55 3.34
C ASP A 289 -35.97 -12.17 4.72
N SER A 290 -35.69 -12.99 5.75
CA SER A 290 -36.01 -12.70 7.16
C SER A 290 -35.02 -11.74 7.84
N ASN A 291 -34.06 -11.17 7.11
CA ASN A 291 -32.92 -10.46 7.67
C ASN A 291 -32.11 -11.33 8.66
N TYR A 292 -31.92 -12.61 8.34
CA TYR A 292 -31.12 -13.56 9.10
C TYR A 292 -31.61 -13.83 10.55
N LYS A 293 -32.91 -13.63 10.80
CA LYS A 293 -33.52 -13.72 12.15
C LYS A 293 -34.15 -15.04 12.48
N LEU A 294 -34.47 -15.87 11.45
CA LEU A 294 -35.13 -17.15 11.69
C LEU A 294 -34.18 -18.14 12.38
N SER A 295 -34.73 -18.79 13.41
CA SER A 295 -34.05 -19.89 14.09
C SER A 295 -34.01 -21.16 13.24
N LYS A 296 -33.18 -22.13 13.63
CA LYS A 296 -33.10 -23.44 13.01
C LYS A 296 -34.46 -24.11 12.86
N GLN A 297 -35.25 -24.16 13.93
CA GLN A 297 -36.57 -24.78 13.93
C GLN A 297 -37.50 -24.07 12.95
N GLN A 298 -37.57 -22.75 12.98
CA GLN A 298 -38.42 -21.96 12.11
C GLN A 298 -38.05 -22.13 10.61
N LEU A 299 -36.79 -22.35 10.31
CA LEU A 299 -36.33 -22.64 8.94
C LEU A 299 -36.74 -24.08 8.53
N LEU A 300 -36.52 -25.05 9.39
CA LEU A 300 -36.87 -26.44 9.13
C LEU A 300 -38.39 -26.65 8.98
N ASP A 301 -39.22 -25.78 9.57
CA ASP A 301 -40.69 -25.83 9.42
C ASP A 301 -41.19 -25.23 8.07
N LYS A 302 -40.25 -24.68 7.26
CA LYS A 302 -40.56 -24.11 5.92
C LYS A 302 -40.19 -25.04 4.77
N LEU A 303 -39.72 -26.24 5.08
CA LEU A 303 -39.45 -27.30 4.12
C LEU A 303 -40.76 -28.00 3.71
#